data_1949735620a2437e551686958a97ca6e
#
_entry.id   1949735620a2437e551686958a97ca6e
#
_cell.length_a   1.000
_cell.length_b   1.000
_cell.length_c   1.000
_cell.angle_alpha   90.00
_cell.angle_beta   90.00
_cell.angle_gamma   90.00
#
_symmetry.space_group_name_H-M   'P 1'
#
loop_
_entity.id
_entity.type
_entity.pdbx_description
1 polymer ?
#
loop_
_entity_poly.entity_id
_entity_poly.type
_entity_poly.pdbx_seq_one_letter_code
_entity_poly.pdbx_strand_id
1 'polypeptide(L)'
;MDKKQVKLFFKIGDKKMFERGLNKVNLTEEEKNISIKLRKEWSEEMIAQEMNMSKRTIQRRKKKIYEKVFETLNGWEELEEKIKGGD
;
A
#
# COMPACT_ATOMS: atom_id res chain seq x y z
N MET A 1 -6.53 6.27 11.59
CA MET A 1 -5.60 6.32 10.42
C MET A 1 -6.14 7.29 9.38
N ASP A 2 -5.31 8.12 8.80
CA ASP A 2 -5.71 9.02 7.74
C ASP A 2 -4.95 8.71 6.43
N LYS A 3 -5.19 9.50 5.38
CA LYS A 3 -4.57 9.26 4.07
C LYS A 3 -3.05 9.31 4.12
N LYS A 4 -2.47 10.19 4.95
CA LYS A 4 -1.02 10.28 5.11
C LYS A 4 -0.47 9.01 5.74
N GLN A 5 -1.18 8.46 6.71
CA GLN A 5 -0.77 7.24 7.39
C GLN A 5 -0.85 6.04 6.48
N VAL A 6 -1.82 6.00 5.55
CA VAL A 6 -1.87 4.95 4.53
C VAL A 6 -0.60 4.99 3.68
N LYS A 7 -0.17 6.17 3.24
CA LYS A 7 1.08 6.30 2.49
C LYS A 7 2.28 5.85 3.31
N LEU A 8 2.30 6.19 4.60
CA LEU A 8 3.39 5.81 5.49
C LEU A 8 3.46 4.30 5.68
N PHE A 9 2.32 3.60 5.65
CA PHE A 9 2.31 2.14 5.68
C PHE A 9 3.16 1.55 4.55
N PHE A 10 3.07 2.12 3.35
CA PHE A 10 3.87 1.64 2.22
C PHE A 10 5.35 1.97 2.35
N LYS A 11 5.71 2.91 3.22
CA LYS A 11 7.11 3.33 3.44
C LYS A 11 7.70 2.82 4.74
N ILE A 12 6.93 2.00 5.48
CA ILE A 12 7.37 1.52 6.77
C ILE A 12 8.63 0.66 6.64
N GLY A 13 9.59 0.86 7.55
CA GLY A 13 10.86 0.13 7.49
C GLY A 13 10.73 -1.35 7.83
N ASP A 14 9.70 -1.71 8.58
CA ASP A 14 9.46 -3.08 9.02
C ASP A 14 8.79 -3.89 7.93
N LYS A 15 9.58 -4.64 7.18
CA LYS A 15 9.08 -5.47 6.08
C LYS A 15 8.06 -6.51 6.53
N LYS A 16 8.29 -7.13 7.69
CA LYS A 16 7.38 -8.15 8.22
C LYS A 16 6.03 -7.55 8.57
N MET A 17 6.04 -6.36 9.15
CA MET A 17 4.80 -5.66 9.48
C MET A 17 4.04 -5.29 8.20
N PHE A 18 4.75 -4.84 7.16
CA PHE A 18 4.14 -4.56 5.87
C PHE A 18 3.47 -5.81 5.30
N GLU A 19 4.17 -6.94 5.33
CA GLU A 19 3.63 -8.20 4.82
C GLU A 19 2.41 -8.66 5.63
N ARG A 20 2.47 -8.55 6.95
CA ARG A 20 1.31 -8.88 7.80
C ARG A 20 0.12 -7.99 7.49
N GLY A 21 0.37 -6.69 7.32
CA GLY A 21 -0.69 -5.75 6.96
C GLY A 21 -1.30 -6.06 5.61
N LEU A 22 -0.45 -6.33 4.63
CA LEU A 22 -0.90 -6.64 3.28
C LEU A 22 -1.77 -7.90 3.26
N ASN A 23 -1.41 -8.90 4.09
CA ASN A 23 -2.19 -10.13 4.19
C ASN A 23 -3.53 -9.93 4.88
N LYS A 24 -3.68 -8.91 5.72
CA LYS A 24 -4.95 -8.59 6.35
C LYS A 24 -5.93 -7.95 5.36
N VAL A 25 -5.41 -7.28 4.34
CA VAL A 25 -6.23 -6.59 3.35
C VAL A 25 -6.65 -7.56 2.26
N ASN A 26 -7.92 -7.57 1.91
CA ASN A 26 -8.43 -8.46 0.86
C ASN A 26 -8.09 -7.89 -0.52
N LEU A 27 -6.87 -8.14 -0.96
CA LEU A 27 -6.37 -7.66 -2.26
C LEU A 27 -6.36 -8.80 -3.28
N THR A 28 -6.61 -8.44 -4.53
CA THR A 28 -6.41 -9.37 -5.65
C THR A 28 -4.91 -9.55 -5.88
N GLU A 29 -4.51 -10.56 -6.65
CA GLU A 29 -3.12 -10.77 -7.00
C GLU A 29 -2.53 -9.55 -7.72
N GLU A 30 -3.32 -8.96 -8.61
CA GLU A 30 -2.92 -7.74 -9.30
C GLU A 30 -2.66 -6.59 -8.32
N GLU A 31 -3.57 -6.41 -7.37
CA GLU A 31 -3.44 -5.36 -6.35
C GLU A 31 -2.22 -5.58 -5.46
N LYS A 32 -1.94 -6.85 -5.11
CA LYS A 32 -0.75 -7.18 -4.32
C LYS A 32 0.52 -6.83 -5.08
N ASN A 33 0.57 -7.16 -6.36
CA ASN A 33 1.72 -6.85 -7.21
C ASN A 33 1.97 -5.36 -7.28
N ILE A 34 0.91 -4.59 -7.47
CA ILE A 34 1.01 -3.13 -7.49
C ILE A 34 1.51 -2.62 -6.13
N SER A 35 0.97 -3.15 -5.05
CA SER A 35 1.35 -2.75 -3.68
C SER A 35 2.84 -2.97 -3.41
N ILE A 36 3.37 -4.11 -3.83
CA ILE A 36 4.79 -4.42 -3.65
C ILE A 36 5.65 -3.41 -4.44
N LYS A 37 5.25 -3.08 -5.66
CA LYS A 37 5.95 -2.10 -6.48
C LYS A 37 5.88 -0.70 -5.85
N LEU A 38 4.72 -0.32 -5.31
CA LEU A 38 4.58 0.94 -4.60
C LEU A 38 5.52 1.03 -3.40
N ARG A 39 5.67 -0.08 -2.66
CA ARG A 39 6.61 -0.12 -1.54
C ARG A 39 8.05 0.08 -2.00
N LYS A 40 8.39 -0.42 -3.18
CA LYS A 40 9.71 -0.25 -3.78
C LYS A 40 9.90 1.12 -4.42
N GLU A 41 8.92 2.00 -4.27
CA GLU A 41 8.94 3.36 -4.78
C GLU A 41 8.99 3.46 -6.30
N TRP A 42 8.42 2.47 -6.99
CA TRP A 42 8.27 2.56 -8.44
C TRP A 42 7.29 3.67 -8.80
N SER A 43 7.57 4.40 -9.86
CA SER A 43 6.65 5.40 -10.38
C SER A 43 5.43 4.73 -11.00
N GLU A 44 4.35 5.49 -11.13
CA GLU A 44 3.13 4.98 -11.78
C GLU A 44 3.40 4.55 -13.22
N GLU A 45 4.27 5.29 -13.93
CA GLU A 45 4.65 4.95 -15.29
C GLU A 45 5.40 3.62 -15.35
N MET A 46 6.32 3.39 -14.43
CA MET A 46 7.08 2.15 -14.39
C MET A 46 6.15 0.96 -14.12
N ILE A 47 5.23 1.13 -13.18
CA ILE A 47 4.26 0.07 -12.86
C ILE A 47 3.38 -0.21 -14.07
N ALA A 48 2.90 0.84 -14.71
CA ALA A 48 2.04 0.72 -15.88
C ALA A 48 2.73 -0.06 -17.00
N GLN A 49 3.99 0.26 -17.29
CA GLN A 49 4.76 -0.44 -18.31
C GLN A 49 4.96 -1.91 -17.95
N GLU A 50 5.38 -2.18 -16.71
CA GLU A 50 5.64 -3.54 -16.26
C GLU A 50 4.38 -4.41 -16.31
N MET A 51 3.23 -3.85 -15.96
CA MET A 51 1.98 -4.59 -15.93
C MET A 51 1.16 -4.47 -17.21
N ASN A 52 1.71 -3.81 -18.21
CA ASN A 52 1.05 -3.63 -19.52
C ASN A 52 -0.31 -2.96 -19.38
N MET A 53 -0.35 -1.89 -18.59
CA MET A 53 -1.56 -1.11 -18.32
C MET A 53 -1.31 0.36 -18.58
N SER A 54 -2.37 1.15 -18.71
CA SER A 54 -2.22 2.59 -18.80
C SER A 54 -1.92 3.19 -17.42
N LYS A 55 -1.26 4.33 -17.40
CA LYS A 55 -1.00 5.06 -16.14
C LYS A 55 -2.31 5.36 -15.41
N ARG A 56 -3.35 5.72 -16.16
CA ARG A 56 -4.66 6.01 -15.59
C ARG A 56 -5.24 4.80 -14.86
N THR A 57 -5.08 3.62 -15.44
CA THR A 57 -5.54 2.38 -14.80
C THR A 57 -4.78 2.15 -13.50
N ILE A 58 -3.46 2.35 -13.51
CA ILE A 58 -2.65 2.22 -12.29
C ILE A 58 -3.12 3.21 -11.22
N GLN A 59 -3.41 4.45 -11.59
CA GLN A 59 -3.92 5.45 -10.65
C GLN A 59 -5.22 5.00 -9.99
N ARG A 60 -6.13 4.43 -10.77
CA ARG A 60 -7.39 3.90 -10.26
C ARG A 60 -7.18 2.73 -9.31
N ARG A 61 -6.29 1.80 -9.68
CA ARG A 61 -5.95 0.65 -8.83
C ARG A 61 -5.33 1.11 -7.52
N LYS A 62 -4.41 2.07 -7.60
CA LYS A 62 -3.73 2.64 -6.43
C LYS A 62 -4.74 3.25 -5.47
N LYS A 63 -5.68 4.03 -5.98
CA LYS A 63 -6.72 4.64 -5.15
C LYS A 63 -7.53 3.58 -4.43
N LYS A 64 -7.93 2.54 -5.14
CA LYS A 64 -8.71 1.45 -4.56
C LYS A 64 -7.91 0.67 -3.52
N ILE A 65 -6.64 0.44 -3.79
CA ILE A 65 -5.75 -0.22 -2.82
C ILE A 65 -5.68 0.60 -1.54
N TYR A 66 -5.47 1.90 -1.66
CA TYR A 66 -5.38 2.79 -0.50
C TYR A 66 -6.68 2.80 0.32
N GLU A 67 -7.81 2.78 -0.36
CA GLU A 67 -9.10 2.70 0.32
C GLU A 67 -9.25 1.39 1.11
N LYS A 68 -8.89 0.27 0.51
CA LYS A 68 -8.93 -1.04 1.16
C LYS A 68 -7.97 -1.10 2.35
N VAL A 69 -6.78 -0.56 2.19
CA VAL A 69 -5.79 -0.50 3.28
C VAL A 69 -6.33 0.34 4.43
N PHE A 70 -6.86 1.51 4.12
CA PHE A 70 -7.46 2.37 5.14
C PHE A 70 -8.55 1.65 5.91
N GLU A 71 -9.50 1.06 5.21
CA GLU A 71 -10.65 0.39 5.83
C GLU A 71 -10.23 -0.80 6.71
N THR A 72 -9.27 -1.57 6.24
CA THR A 72 -8.86 -2.80 6.92
C THR A 72 -7.91 -2.52 8.07
N LEU A 73 -6.94 -1.63 7.89
CA LEU A 73 -5.88 -1.41 8.87
C LEU A 73 -6.17 -0.27 9.84
N ASN A 74 -7.27 0.46 9.63
CA ASN A 74 -7.69 1.49 10.57
C ASN A 74 -8.00 0.84 11.93
N GLY A 75 -7.34 1.32 12.97
CA GLY A 75 -7.49 0.76 14.31
C GLY A 75 -6.52 -0.38 14.63
N TRP A 76 -5.64 -0.73 13.72
CA TRP A 76 -4.57 -1.69 14.02
C TRP A 76 -3.50 -0.97 14.84
N GLU A 77 -3.61 -1.11 16.16
CA GLU A 77 -2.80 -0.37 17.11
C GLU A 77 -1.30 -0.49 16.89
N GLU A 78 -0.82 -1.69 16.64
CA GLU A 78 0.59 -1.96 16.42
C GLU A 78 1.15 -1.13 15.27
N LEU A 79 0.41 -1.05 14.18
CA LEU A 79 0.79 -0.25 13.02
C LEU A 79 0.73 1.24 13.34
N GLU A 80 -0.33 1.68 14.01
CA GLU A 80 -0.50 3.09 14.32
C GLU A 80 0.58 3.59 15.27
N GLU A 81 0.99 2.78 16.24
CA GLU A 81 2.11 3.11 17.11
C GLU A 81 3.42 3.22 16.34
N LYS A 82 3.66 2.31 15.41
CA LYS A 82 4.85 2.31 14.58
C LYS A 82 4.94 3.58 13.75
N ILE A 83 3.83 3.99 13.16
CA ILE A 83 3.75 5.20 12.36
C ILE A 83 3.97 6.45 13.23
N LYS A 84 3.35 6.49 14.40
CA LYS A 84 3.49 7.61 15.35
C LYS A 84 4.89 7.69 15.93
N GLY A 85 5.55 6.57 16.09
CA GLY A 85 6.89 6.52 16.63
C GLY A 85 7.97 7.08 15.70
N GLY A 86 7.61 7.53 14.50
CA GLY A 86 8.55 8.13 13.56
C GLY A 86 9.46 7.12 12.90
N ASP A 87 9.06 5.93 12.83
CA ASP A 87 9.86 4.85 12.28
C ASP A 87 9.84 4.80 10.74
#